data_c0a61d4374452989125b36d91936b9a7
#
_entry.id   c0a61d4374452989125b36d91936b9a7
#
_cell.length_a   1.000
_cell.length_b   1.000
_cell.length_c   1.000
_cell.angle_alpha   90.00
_cell.angle_beta   90.00
_cell.angle_gamma   90.00
#
_symmetry.space_group_name_H-M   'P 1'
#
loop_
_entity.id
_entity.type
_entity.pdbx_description
1 polymer ?
#
loop_
_entity_poly.entity_id
_entity_poly.type
_entity_poly.pdbx_seq_one_letter_code
_entity_poly.pdbx_strand_id
1 'polypeptide(L)'
;SDDPALTPTWPVIDAALALNVFFATLAVLLLPKLFGVLTAVMKPSKVMKTSRWSIVSGAVIETVISALTAPLLMSAQTSSVISILTGRDAGWSPQQRDGDGYALADIARRHALTTLMGVVLTAAALAISPVFAAWLAPATLGMMLSVPLSLYLGKNQKDGSGFAAGLKTEEIALPPQCFTDAQMARAHYAELQVPTLPALLASTGGLSRHAALVDGHWPLSEIEVHTPLAIAEAKMRRVETLETYLNALTKAERMALLNSPDTLTRVADRFNG
;
A
#
# COMPACT_ATOMS: atom_id res chain seq x y z
N SER A 1 17.71 19.12 -61.15
CA SER A 1 18.84 18.28 -60.74
C SER A 1 18.57 17.80 -59.33
N ASP A 2 17.99 16.62 -59.21
CA ASP A 2 17.79 15.92 -57.96
C ASP A 2 19.09 15.28 -57.58
N ASP A 3 19.82 15.92 -56.72
CA ASP A 3 21.04 15.35 -56.12
C ASP A 3 20.64 14.36 -55.03
N PRO A 4 20.79 13.03 -55.24
CA PRO A 4 20.37 12.02 -54.27
C PRO A 4 21.14 12.09 -52.94
N ALA A 5 22.21 12.89 -52.86
CA ALA A 5 23.00 13.08 -51.65
C ALA A 5 22.34 14.06 -50.65
N LEU A 6 21.28 14.80 -51.01
CA LEU A 6 20.62 15.79 -50.18
C LEU A 6 19.25 15.33 -49.61
N THR A 7 18.80 14.17 -50.01
CA THR A 7 17.60 13.61 -49.37
C THR A 7 18.00 12.85 -48.10
N PRO A 8 17.56 13.28 -46.92
CA PRO A 8 17.84 12.49 -45.73
C PRO A 8 17.21 11.12 -45.89
N THR A 9 18.07 10.09 -46.00
CA THR A 9 17.63 8.70 -45.92
C THR A 9 17.16 8.43 -44.49
N TRP A 10 15.87 8.56 -44.30
CA TRP A 10 15.28 8.10 -43.05
C TRP A 10 15.55 6.61 -42.88
N PRO A 11 15.92 6.15 -41.67
CA PRO A 11 16.12 4.75 -41.42
C PRO A 11 14.86 4.00 -41.85
N VAL A 12 14.98 3.11 -42.80
CA VAL A 12 13.89 2.22 -43.19
C VAL A 12 13.63 1.34 -41.99
N ILE A 13 12.49 1.56 -41.32
CA ILE A 13 12.09 0.74 -40.16
C ILE A 13 11.69 -0.63 -40.76
N ASP A 14 12.54 -1.62 -40.54
CA ASP A 14 12.19 -3.01 -40.85
C ASP A 14 11.12 -3.48 -39.84
N ALA A 15 9.87 -3.46 -40.25
CA ALA A 15 8.75 -3.87 -39.44
C ALA A 15 8.85 -5.34 -38.99
N ALA A 16 9.44 -6.20 -39.81
CA ALA A 16 9.64 -7.60 -39.46
C ALA A 16 10.68 -7.75 -38.33
N LEU A 17 11.80 -7.01 -38.43
CA LEU A 17 12.80 -7.00 -37.37
C LEU A 17 12.23 -6.42 -36.08
N ALA A 18 11.46 -5.34 -36.14
CA ALA A 18 10.81 -4.73 -34.97
C ALA A 18 9.85 -5.71 -34.28
N LEU A 19 9.05 -6.44 -35.04
CA LEU A 19 8.16 -7.48 -34.51
C LEU A 19 8.94 -8.65 -33.90
N ASN A 20 10.02 -9.09 -34.52
CA ASN A 20 10.86 -10.16 -33.99
C ASN A 20 11.49 -9.75 -32.63
N VAL A 21 12.01 -8.54 -32.57
CA VAL A 21 12.55 -8.00 -31.30
C VAL A 21 11.45 -7.91 -30.24
N PHE A 22 10.26 -7.44 -30.62
CA PHE A 22 9.13 -7.36 -29.70
C PHE A 22 8.74 -8.75 -29.15
N PHE A 23 8.56 -9.74 -30.01
CA PHE A 23 8.20 -11.08 -29.55
C PHE A 23 9.32 -11.77 -28.78
N ALA A 24 10.58 -11.56 -29.15
CA ALA A 24 11.72 -12.07 -28.39
C ALA A 24 11.75 -11.47 -26.98
N THR A 25 11.55 -10.16 -26.86
CA THR A 25 11.47 -9.47 -25.57
C THR A 25 10.32 -9.99 -24.72
N LEU A 26 9.14 -10.16 -25.32
CA LEU A 26 7.96 -10.70 -24.66
C LEU A 26 8.19 -12.15 -24.18
N ALA A 27 8.83 -12.97 -25.03
CA ALA A 27 9.19 -14.34 -24.69
C ALA A 27 10.14 -14.39 -23.48
N VAL A 28 11.21 -13.59 -23.46
CA VAL A 28 12.15 -13.50 -22.34
C VAL A 28 11.44 -13.02 -21.07
N LEU A 29 10.55 -12.05 -21.18
CA LEU A 29 9.79 -11.51 -20.03
C LEU A 29 8.85 -12.56 -19.42
N LEU A 30 8.19 -13.37 -20.26
CA LEU A 30 7.23 -14.38 -19.78
C LEU A 30 7.88 -15.72 -19.43
N LEU A 31 9.12 -15.96 -19.83
CA LEU A 31 9.82 -17.23 -19.63
C LEU A 31 9.86 -17.66 -18.15
N PRO A 32 10.23 -16.81 -17.17
CA PRO A 32 10.23 -17.20 -15.76
C PRO A 32 8.84 -17.62 -15.27
N LYS A 33 7.81 -16.92 -15.72
CA LYS A 33 6.41 -17.23 -15.38
C LYS A 33 5.98 -18.57 -15.97
N LEU A 34 6.34 -18.84 -17.21
CA LEU A 34 6.08 -20.14 -17.88
C LEU A 34 6.75 -21.28 -17.13
N PHE A 35 8.00 -21.12 -16.70
CA PHE A 35 8.69 -22.12 -15.89
C PHE A 35 8.04 -22.33 -14.53
N GLY A 36 7.58 -21.24 -13.89
CA GLY A 36 6.83 -21.32 -12.64
C GLY A 36 5.54 -22.12 -12.78
N VAL A 37 4.73 -21.81 -13.81
CA VAL A 37 3.50 -22.54 -14.13
C VAL A 37 3.79 -24.00 -14.47
N LEU A 38 4.78 -24.25 -15.31
CA LEU A 38 5.18 -25.63 -15.68
C LEU A 38 5.57 -26.44 -14.46
N THR A 39 6.38 -25.87 -13.58
CA THR A 39 6.81 -26.53 -12.33
C THR A 39 5.62 -26.83 -11.42
N ALA A 40 4.69 -25.86 -11.27
CA ALA A 40 3.51 -26.04 -10.44
C ALA A 40 2.53 -27.08 -11.01
N VAL A 41 2.43 -27.19 -12.33
CA VAL A 41 1.60 -28.21 -13.02
C VAL A 41 2.24 -29.58 -12.93
N MET A 42 3.57 -29.69 -13.04
CA MET A 42 4.30 -30.96 -12.95
C MET A 42 4.43 -31.49 -11.52
N LYS A 43 4.57 -30.60 -10.56
CA LYS A 43 4.68 -30.91 -9.12
C LYS A 43 3.57 -30.19 -8.36
N PRO A 44 2.30 -30.62 -8.47
CA PRO A 44 1.21 -29.97 -7.77
C PRO A 44 1.45 -30.07 -6.26
N SER A 45 1.15 -28.98 -5.54
CA SER A 45 1.23 -28.96 -4.11
C SER A 45 0.35 -30.05 -3.48
N LYS A 46 0.91 -30.76 -2.50
CA LYS A 46 0.15 -31.75 -1.72
C LYS A 46 -0.86 -31.10 -0.77
N VAL A 47 -0.64 -29.85 -0.47
CA VAL A 47 -1.43 -29.06 0.49
C VAL A 47 -2.63 -28.40 -0.18
N MET A 48 -2.40 -27.74 -1.29
CA MET A 48 -3.47 -27.20 -2.12
C MET A 48 -3.91 -28.26 -3.11
N LYS A 49 -5.09 -28.84 -2.90
CA LYS A 49 -5.75 -29.72 -3.89
C LYS A 49 -6.22 -28.91 -5.13
N THR A 50 -5.29 -28.13 -5.71
CA THR A 50 -5.59 -27.23 -6.82
C THR A 50 -5.51 -28.01 -8.12
N SER A 51 -6.54 -27.89 -8.94
CA SER A 51 -6.57 -28.52 -10.27
C SER A 51 -5.50 -27.86 -11.16
N ARG A 52 -4.86 -28.64 -12.05
CA ARG A 52 -3.90 -28.14 -13.05
C ARG A 52 -4.51 -27.01 -13.90
N TRP A 53 -5.78 -27.12 -14.21
CA TRP A 53 -6.50 -26.08 -14.95
C TRP A 53 -6.62 -24.78 -14.16
N SER A 54 -6.84 -24.85 -12.85
CA SER A 54 -6.89 -23.67 -11.98
C SER A 54 -5.53 -22.94 -11.91
N ILE A 55 -4.41 -23.67 -11.94
CA ILE A 55 -3.07 -23.08 -11.98
C ILE A 55 -2.87 -22.31 -13.28
N VAL A 56 -3.18 -22.92 -14.40
CA VAL A 56 -3.03 -22.29 -15.71
C VAL A 56 -3.95 -21.07 -15.86
N SER A 57 -5.23 -21.24 -15.53
CA SER A 57 -6.19 -20.13 -15.59
C SER A 57 -5.82 -18.99 -14.65
N GLY A 58 -5.33 -19.29 -13.45
CA GLY A 58 -4.82 -18.31 -12.50
C GLY A 58 -3.65 -17.51 -13.08
N ALA A 59 -2.68 -18.19 -13.71
CA ALA A 59 -1.54 -17.54 -14.34
C ALA A 59 -1.94 -16.63 -15.52
N VAL A 60 -2.92 -17.04 -16.32
CA VAL A 60 -3.47 -16.21 -17.42
C VAL A 60 -4.15 -14.98 -16.85
N ILE A 61 -5.03 -15.15 -15.89
CA ILE A 61 -5.76 -14.08 -15.23
C ILE A 61 -4.81 -13.06 -14.60
N GLU A 62 -3.82 -13.55 -13.86
CA GLU A 62 -2.79 -12.70 -13.25
C GLU A 62 -2.01 -11.91 -14.30
N THR A 63 -1.67 -12.53 -15.44
CA THR A 63 -0.98 -11.85 -16.53
C THR A 63 -1.83 -10.73 -17.12
N VAL A 64 -3.12 -10.98 -17.35
CA VAL A 64 -4.05 -9.95 -17.85
C VAL A 64 -4.19 -8.81 -16.86
N ILE A 65 -4.40 -9.11 -15.58
CA ILE A 65 -4.50 -8.08 -14.54
C ILE A 65 -3.19 -7.27 -14.45
N SER A 66 -2.04 -7.94 -14.50
CA SER A 66 -0.74 -7.27 -14.46
C SER A 66 -0.54 -6.34 -15.66
N ALA A 67 -0.93 -6.78 -16.87
CA ALA A 67 -0.87 -5.95 -18.07
C ALA A 67 -1.77 -4.72 -17.96
N LEU A 68 -2.99 -4.88 -17.44
CA LEU A 68 -3.93 -3.76 -17.26
C LEU A 68 -3.53 -2.81 -16.11
N THR A 69 -2.84 -3.31 -15.08
CA THR A 69 -2.37 -2.47 -13.96
C THR A 69 -1.07 -1.74 -14.26
N ALA A 70 -0.27 -2.22 -15.19
CA ALA A 70 1.01 -1.60 -15.52
C ALA A 70 0.90 -0.10 -15.88
N PRO A 71 -0.03 0.36 -16.74
CA PRO A 71 -0.19 1.78 -17.05
C PRO A 71 -0.59 2.63 -15.83
N LEU A 72 -1.35 2.07 -14.89
CA LEU A 72 -1.71 2.74 -13.63
C LEU A 72 -0.47 2.99 -12.77
N LEU A 73 0.35 1.96 -12.60
CA LEU A 73 1.60 2.07 -11.84
C LEU A 73 2.56 3.07 -12.50
N MET A 74 2.68 3.04 -13.84
CA MET A 74 3.48 4.00 -14.58
C MET A 74 2.99 5.43 -14.37
N SER A 75 1.70 5.68 -14.42
CA SER A 75 1.12 7.01 -14.19
C SER A 75 1.36 7.51 -12.75
N ALA A 76 1.24 6.63 -11.76
CA ALA A 76 1.52 6.93 -10.36
C ALA A 76 3.01 7.26 -10.13
N GLN A 77 3.91 6.45 -10.69
CA GLN A 77 5.35 6.67 -10.61
C GLN A 77 5.76 7.97 -11.30
N THR A 78 5.21 8.25 -12.49
CA THR A 78 5.45 9.50 -13.22
C THR A 78 5.00 10.71 -12.39
N SER A 79 3.82 10.63 -11.78
CA SER A 79 3.31 11.69 -10.90
C SER A 79 4.26 11.92 -9.70
N SER A 80 4.77 10.84 -9.08
CA SER A 80 5.72 10.94 -7.98
C SER A 80 7.04 11.59 -8.42
N VAL A 81 7.57 11.21 -9.58
CA VAL A 81 8.79 11.81 -10.14
C VAL A 81 8.58 13.30 -10.41
N ILE A 82 7.46 13.68 -11.04
CA ILE A 82 7.14 15.09 -11.29
C ILE A 82 7.02 15.87 -9.98
N SER A 83 6.39 15.31 -8.96
CA SER A 83 6.28 15.95 -7.64
C SER A 83 7.65 16.23 -7.04
N ILE A 84 8.55 15.25 -7.07
CA ILE A 84 9.93 15.43 -6.57
C ILE A 84 10.68 16.49 -7.38
N LEU A 85 10.61 16.45 -8.71
CA LEU A 85 11.27 17.42 -9.57
C LEU A 85 10.75 18.85 -9.40
N THR A 86 9.47 19.00 -8.99
CA THR A 86 8.86 20.31 -8.70
C THR A 86 9.06 20.75 -7.24
N GLY A 87 9.90 20.06 -6.46
CA GLY A 87 10.18 20.38 -5.07
C GLY A 87 9.04 20.09 -4.09
N ARG A 88 8.05 19.30 -4.52
CA ARG A 88 6.96 18.84 -3.64
C ARG A 88 7.38 17.50 -3.05
N ASP A 89 7.41 17.42 -1.72
CA ASP A 89 7.58 16.13 -1.05
C ASP A 89 6.34 15.28 -1.31
N ALA A 90 6.53 14.10 -1.87
CA ALA A 90 5.46 13.14 -2.06
C ALA A 90 4.88 12.65 -0.72
N GLY A 91 5.58 12.86 0.39
CA GLY A 91 5.21 12.45 1.74
C GLY A 91 5.07 10.94 1.87
N TRP A 92 5.26 10.42 3.06
CA TRP A 92 4.91 9.03 3.36
C TRP A 92 3.53 8.99 4.03
N SER A 93 2.52 8.55 3.29
CA SER A 93 1.20 8.32 3.86
C SER A 93 1.14 6.91 4.43
N PRO A 94 0.79 6.73 5.73
CA PRO A 94 0.62 5.41 6.28
C PRO A 94 -0.45 4.64 5.50
N GLN A 95 -0.14 3.39 5.15
CA GLN A 95 -1.09 2.53 4.46
C GLN A 95 -2.29 2.24 5.38
N GLN A 96 -3.48 2.33 4.83
CA GLN A 96 -4.70 1.94 5.52
C GLN A 96 -4.75 0.41 5.61
N ARG A 97 -4.43 -0.14 6.78
CA ARG A 97 -4.34 -1.60 7.00
C ARG A 97 -5.66 -2.23 7.41
N ASP A 98 -6.57 -1.44 7.96
CA ASP A 98 -7.85 -1.90 8.53
C ASP A 98 -9.04 -1.56 7.63
N GLY A 99 -8.80 -1.26 6.35
CA GLY A 99 -9.81 -0.69 5.49
C GLY A 99 -10.78 -1.71 4.90
N ASP A 100 -12.05 -1.43 5.00
CA ASP A 100 -13.11 -2.02 4.15
C ASP A 100 -13.02 -1.55 2.68
N GLY A 101 -11.83 -1.09 2.27
CA GLY A 101 -11.55 -0.49 0.98
C GLY A 101 -11.69 1.05 1.00
N TYR A 102 -11.26 1.68 -0.07
CA TYR A 102 -11.43 3.13 -0.25
C TYR A 102 -12.82 3.45 -0.78
N ALA A 103 -13.36 4.61 -0.41
CA ALA A 103 -14.61 5.09 -0.96
C ALA A 103 -14.51 5.27 -2.49
N LEU A 104 -15.56 4.88 -3.22
CA LEU A 104 -15.61 5.00 -4.68
C LEU A 104 -15.28 6.41 -5.16
N ALA A 105 -15.78 7.43 -4.46
CA ALA A 105 -15.56 8.83 -4.81
C ALA A 105 -14.07 9.23 -4.74
N ASP A 106 -13.33 8.72 -3.75
CA ASP A 106 -11.91 9.01 -3.59
C ASP A 106 -11.05 8.34 -4.66
N ILE A 107 -11.38 7.07 -4.98
CA ILE A 107 -10.72 6.35 -6.07
C ILE A 107 -11.03 7.02 -7.41
N ALA A 108 -12.30 7.36 -7.67
CA ALA A 108 -12.69 8.01 -8.92
C ALA A 108 -11.98 9.37 -9.09
N ARG A 109 -11.90 10.18 -8.03
CA ARG A 109 -11.18 11.45 -8.04
C ARG A 109 -9.69 11.27 -8.29
N ARG A 110 -9.06 10.28 -7.64
CA ARG A 110 -7.63 9.99 -7.79
C ARG A 110 -7.27 9.51 -9.19
N HIS A 111 -8.13 8.71 -9.81
CA HIS A 111 -7.90 8.14 -11.14
C HIS A 111 -8.55 8.91 -12.29
N ALA A 112 -9.26 10.02 -12.02
CA ALA A 112 -9.99 10.80 -13.03
C ALA A 112 -9.10 11.19 -14.22
N LEU A 113 -7.92 11.73 -13.96
CA LEU A 113 -6.98 12.12 -15.02
C LEU A 113 -6.50 10.93 -15.83
N THR A 114 -6.13 9.83 -15.16
CA THR A 114 -5.67 8.60 -15.82
C THR A 114 -6.75 8.00 -16.71
N THR A 115 -7.99 7.95 -16.22
CA THR A 115 -9.15 7.47 -17.00
C THR A 115 -9.40 8.37 -18.21
N LEU A 116 -9.40 9.71 -18.02
CA LEU A 116 -9.58 10.66 -19.11
C LEU A 116 -8.49 10.51 -20.17
N MET A 117 -7.23 10.39 -19.76
CA MET A 117 -6.12 10.15 -20.69
C MET A 117 -6.31 8.83 -21.48
N GLY A 118 -6.76 7.76 -20.82
CA GLY A 118 -7.07 6.51 -21.51
C GLY A 118 -8.13 6.67 -22.59
N VAL A 119 -9.20 7.39 -22.30
CA VAL A 119 -10.28 7.69 -23.27
C VAL A 119 -9.77 8.53 -24.44
N VAL A 120 -9.05 9.62 -24.16
CA VAL A 120 -8.51 10.51 -25.18
C VAL A 120 -7.51 9.80 -26.09
N LEU A 121 -6.60 9.02 -25.50
CA LEU A 121 -5.61 8.24 -26.28
C LEU A 121 -6.29 7.18 -27.15
N THR A 122 -7.31 6.49 -26.63
CA THR A 122 -8.08 5.52 -27.42
C THR A 122 -8.79 6.19 -28.58
N ALA A 123 -9.46 7.32 -28.35
CA ALA A 123 -10.14 8.06 -29.38
C ALA A 123 -9.16 8.57 -30.47
N ALA A 124 -8.03 9.12 -30.06
CA ALA A 124 -6.99 9.58 -30.97
C ALA A 124 -6.40 8.42 -31.79
N ALA A 125 -6.14 7.29 -31.16
CA ALA A 125 -5.63 6.09 -31.84
C ALA A 125 -6.62 5.55 -32.88
N LEU A 126 -7.92 5.49 -32.55
CA LEU A 126 -8.98 5.09 -33.46
C LEU A 126 -9.13 6.05 -34.64
N ALA A 127 -8.95 7.36 -34.42
CA ALA A 127 -8.98 8.36 -35.49
C ALA A 127 -7.82 8.18 -36.51
N ILE A 128 -6.67 7.63 -36.06
CA ILE A 128 -5.53 7.33 -36.93
C ILE A 128 -5.75 5.99 -37.65
N SER A 129 -5.97 4.92 -36.90
CA SER A 129 -6.16 3.57 -37.45
C SER A 129 -6.70 2.61 -36.39
N PRO A 130 -7.70 1.78 -36.71
CA PRO A 130 -8.14 0.69 -35.82
C PRO A 130 -7.01 -0.29 -35.45
N VAL A 131 -6.09 -0.56 -36.34
CA VAL A 131 -4.94 -1.44 -36.09
C VAL A 131 -3.99 -0.80 -35.07
N PHE A 132 -3.75 0.51 -35.19
CA PHE A 132 -2.94 1.25 -34.22
C PHE A 132 -3.63 1.27 -32.84
N ALA A 133 -4.94 1.49 -32.79
CA ALA A 133 -5.72 1.40 -31.55
C ALA A 133 -5.64 0.01 -30.91
N ALA A 134 -5.68 -1.06 -31.69
CA ALA A 134 -5.55 -2.42 -31.18
C ALA A 134 -4.18 -2.68 -30.53
N TRP A 135 -3.10 -2.13 -31.10
CA TRP A 135 -1.77 -2.22 -30.49
C TRP A 135 -1.64 -1.43 -29.16
N LEU A 136 -2.32 -0.30 -29.05
CA LEU A 136 -2.36 0.50 -27.82
C LEU A 136 -3.38 -0.02 -26.79
N ALA A 137 -4.30 -0.90 -27.18
CA ALA A 137 -5.40 -1.36 -26.34
C ALA A 137 -4.97 -1.86 -24.96
N PRO A 138 -3.91 -2.67 -24.78
CA PRO A 138 -3.51 -3.11 -23.44
C PRO A 138 -3.22 -1.95 -22.47
N ALA A 139 -2.58 -0.89 -22.96
CA ALA A 139 -2.26 0.28 -22.17
C ALA A 139 -3.48 1.18 -21.94
N THR A 140 -4.21 1.51 -23.02
CA THR A 140 -5.34 2.44 -22.91
C THR A 140 -6.54 1.84 -22.18
N LEU A 141 -6.82 0.53 -22.34
CA LEU A 141 -7.85 -0.17 -21.58
C LEU A 141 -7.50 -0.20 -20.08
N GLY A 142 -6.24 -0.45 -19.72
CA GLY A 142 -5.80 -0.36 -18.34
C GLY A 142 -6.09 1.01 -17.73
N MET A 143 -5.76 2.09 -18.47
CA MET A 143 -6.04 3.46 -18.01
C MET A 143 -7.54 3.74 -17.91
N MET A 144 -8.35 3.33 -18.87
CA MET A 144 -9.81 3.49 -18.84
C MET A 144 -10.46 2.74 -17.69
N LEU A 145 -9.98 1.54 -17.40
CA LEU A 145 -10.45 0.67 -16.33
C LEU A 145 -9.79 0.97 -14.96
N SER A 146 -9.06 2.07 -14.82
CA SER A 146 -8.29 2.39 -13.61
C SER A 146 -9.15 2.41 -12.34
N VAL A 147 -10.36 2.97 -12.39
CA VAL A 147 -11.28 3.02 -11.25
C VAL A 147 -11.79 1.64 -10.86
N PRO A 148 -12.46 0.85 -11.73
CA PRO A 148 -12.95 -0.47 -11.37
C PRO A 148 -11.82 -1.43 -10.98
N LEU A 149 -10.66 -1.31 -11.63
CA LEU A 149 -9.50 -2.16 -11.33
C LEU A 149 -8.94 -1.85 -9.92
N SER A 150 -8.79 -0.58 -9.57
CA SER A 150 -8.36 -0.16 -8.23
C SER A 150 -9.36 -0.54 -7.14
N LEU A 151 -10.66 -0.43 -7.41
CA LEU A 151 -11.70 -0.90 -6.49
C LEU A 151 -11.63 -2.40 -6.26
N TYR A 152 -11.44 -3.17 -7.34
CA TYR A 152 -11.38 -4.62 -7.26
C TYR A 152 -10.13 -5.08 -6.49
N LEU A 153 -8.96 -4.53 -6.82
CA LEU A 153 -7.69 -4.90 -6.19
C LEU A 153 -7.57 -4.38 -4.75
N GLY A 154 -8.23 -3.25 -4.43
CA GLY A 154 -8.23 -2.66 -3.10
C GLY A 154 -9.19 -3.32 -2.11
N LYS A 155 -10.10 -4.19 -2.58
CA LYS A 155 -11.01 -4.91 -1.67
C LYS A 155 -10.26 -6.00 -0.92
N ASN A 156 -10.39 -5.98 0.41
CA ASN A 156 -9.89 -7.06 1.24
C ASN A 156 -10.78 -8.30 1.04
N GLN A 157 -10.30 -9.27 0.28
CA GLN A 157 -11.04 -10.51 0.04
C GLN A 157 -10.83 -11.48 1.21
N LYS A 158 -11.62 -11.30 2.28
CA LYS A 158 -11.54 -12.13 3.49
C LYS A 158 -11.82 -13.61 3.21
N ASP A 159 -12.61 -13.93 2.20
CA ASP A 159 -13.12 -15.28 1.98
C ASP A 159 -12.44 -16.04 0.84
N GLY A 160 -11.51 -15.41 0.11
CA GLY A 160 -10.81 -16.03 -1.03
C GLY A 160 -11.75 -16.66 -2.05
N SER A 161 -12.99 -16.17 -2.15
CA SER A 161 -14.02 -16.62 -3.08
C SER A 161 -13.96 -15.83 -4.40
N GLY A 162 -14.51 -16.41 -5.46
CA GLY A 162 -14.59 -15.75 -6.76
C GLY A 162 -13.31 -15.82 -7.58
N PHE A 163 -13.05 -14.76 -8.35
CA PHE A 163 -11.93 -14.66 -9.30
C PHE A 163 -10.55 -14.85 -8.64
N ALA A 164 -10.40 -14.48 -7.37
CA ALA A 164 -9.18 -14.66 -6.59
C ALA A 164 -8.91 -16.13 -6.22
N ALA A 165 -9.85 -17.04 -6.40
CA ALA A 165 -9.65 -18.46 -6.08
C ALA A 165 -8.49 -19.07 -6.87
N GLY A 166 -8.28 -18.64 -8.14
CA GLY A 166 -7.17 -19.08 -8.97
C GLY A 166 -5.82 -18.42 -8.67
N LEU A 167 -5.81 -17.38 -7.82
CA LEU A 167 -4.62 -16.63 -7.42
C LEU A 167 -4.14 -16.96 -6.00
N LYS A 168 -4.73 -17.99 -5.37
CA LYS A 168 -4.33 -18.42 -4.02
C LYS A 168 -2.93 -19.02 -4.05
N THR A 169 -2.10 -18.58 -3.10
CA THR A 169 -0.77 -19.15 -2.84
C THR A 169 -0.83 -20.19 -1.73
N GLU A 170 0.20 -21.03 -1.61
CA GLU A 170 0.27 -22.07 -0.56
C GLU A 170 0.21 -21.50 0.85
N GLU A 171 0.72 -20.31 1.05
CA GLU A 171 0.74 -19.61 2.34
C GLU A 171 -0.65 -19.28 2.87
N ILE A 172 -1.66 -19.22 2.00
CA ILE A 172 -3.07 -19.05 2.42
C ILE A 172 -3.60 -20.34 3.08
N ALA A 173 -3.18 -21.52 2.57
CA ALA A 173 -3.60 -22.80 3.11
C ALA A 173 -2.73 -23.26 4.28
N LEU A 174 -1.44 -22.92 4.24
CA LEU A 174 -0.43 -23.21 5.27
C LEU A 174 0.33 -21.91 5.58
N PRO A 175 -0.25 -21.03 6.39
CA PRO A 175 0.43 -19.81 6.77
C PRO A 175 1.71 -20.14 7.56
N PRO A 176 2.81 -19.39 7.34
CA PRO A 176 4.03 -19.52 8.10
C PRO A 176 3.78 -19.38 9.60
N GLN A 177 4.54 -20.11 10.43
CA GLN A 177 4.34 -20.11 11.88
C GLN A 177 4.40 -18.70 12.47
N CYS A 178 5.31 -17.84 12.00
CA CYS A 178 5.41 -16.46 12.46
C CYS A 178 4.11 -15.66 12.22
N PHE A 179 3.36 -15.98 11.16
CA PHE A 179 2.09 -15.33 10.87
C PHE A 179 0.97 -15.84 11.80
N THR A 180 0.92 -17.15 12.05
CA THR A 180 -0.04 -17.73 13.00
C THR A 180 0.22 -17.26 14.42
N ASP A 181 1.47 -17.18 14.84
CA ASP A 181 1.88 -16.66 16.14
C ASP A 181 1.49 -15.17 16.28
N ALA A 182 1.72 -14.37 15.23
CA ALA A 182 1.31 -12.97 15.22
C ALA A 182 -0.22 -12.80 15.29
N GLN A 183 -0.98 -13.66 14.61
CA GLN A 183 -2.45 -13.64 14.70
C GLN A 183 -2.93 -14.04 16.10
N MET A 184 -2.35 -15.07 16.70
CA MET A 184 -2.67 -15.48 18.07
C MET A 184 -2.33 -14.38 19.08
N ALA A 185 -1.15 -13.75 18.94
CA ALA A 185 -0.77 -12.62 19.78
C ALA A 185 -1.75 -11.45 19.61
N ARG A 186 -2.12 -11.11 18.36
CA ARG A 186 -3.11 -10.06 18.09
C ARG A 186 -4.47 -10.36 18.73
N ALA A 187 -4.96 -11.59 18.61
CA ALA A 187 -6.21 -12.02 19.24
C ALA A 187 -6.12 -11.89 20.77
N HIS A 188 -5.04 -12.38 21.37
CA HIS A 188 -4.79 -12.25 22.79
C HIS A 188 -4.75 -10.78 23.26
N TYR A 189 -4.02 -9.92 22.53
CA TYR A 189 -3.99 -8.48 22.85
C TYR A 189 -5.34 -7.78 22.64
N ALA A 190 -6.16 -8.24 21.72
CA ALA A 190 -7.51 -7.68 21.52
C ALA A 190 -8.47 -8.04 22.68
N GLU A 191 -8.25 -9.18 23.34
CA GLU A 191 -9.01 -9.59 24.52
C GLU A 191 -8.55 -8.89 25.80
N LEU A 192 -7.32 -8.39 25.82
CA LEU A 192 -6.83 -7.63 26.97
C LEU A 192 -7.60 -6.32 27.10
N GLN A 193 -8.23 -6.13 28.25
CA GLN A 193 -8.78 -4.83 28.61
C GLN A 193 -7.63 -3.85 28.82
N VAL A 194 -7.32 -3.08 27.79
CA VAL A 194 -6.33 -2.01 27.88
C VAL A 194 -6.94 -0.91 28.77
N PRO A 195 -6.36 -0.58 29.92
CA PRO A 195 -6.89 0.48 30.77
C PRO A 195 -6.89 1.80 30.00
N THR A 196 -7.96 2.56 30.13
CA THR A 196 -7.98 3.94 29.64
C THR A 196 -6.96 4.76 30.39
N LEU A 197 -6.48 5.87 29.82
CA LEU A 197 -5.50 6.74 30.49
C LEU A 197 -5.98 7.22 31.89
N PRO A 198 -7.27 7.60 32.09
CA PRO A 198 -7.77 7.88 33.44
C PRO A 198 -7.67 6.68 34.39
N ALA A 199 -8.02 5.48 33.92
CA ALA A 199 -7.95 4.26 34.74
C ALA A 199 -6.49 3.88 35.09
N LEU A 200 -5.56 4.11 34.16
CA LEU A 200 -4.13 3.92 34.40
C LEU A 200 -3.62 4.89 35.48
N LEU A 201 -3.97 6.18 35.41
CA LEU A 201 -3.58 7.20 36.36
C LEU A 201 -4.17 6.95 37.74
N ALA A 202 -5.35 6.34 37.85
CA ALA A 202 -5.98 6.00 39.12
C ALA A 202 -5.39 4.73 39.79
N SER A 203 -4.55 3.97 39.08
CA SER A 203 -4.03 2.65 39.54
C SER A 203 -2.53 2.72 39.82
N THR A 204 -2.14 2.75 41.09
CA THR A 204 -0.72 2.69 41.51
C THR A 204 0.00 1.46 40.98
N GLY A 205 -0.63 0.29 41.03
CA GLY A 205 -0.07 -0.94 40.45
C GLY A 205 -0.04 -0.95 38.92
N GLY A 206 -0.95 -0.22 38.26
CA GLY A 206 -0.95 0.01 36.82
C GLY A 206 0.20 0.91 36.41
N LEU A 207 0.42 2.01 37.10
CA LEU A 207 1.54 2.93 36.85
C LEU A 207 2.90 2.25 37.03
N SER A 208 3.08 1.48 38.08
CA SER A 208 4.35 0.75 38.33
C SER A 208 4.64 -0.28 37.24
N ARG A 209 3.62 -1.03 36.78
CA ARG A 209 3.77 -1.96 35.67
C ARG A 209 4.05 -1.25 34.36
N HIS A 210 3.37 -0.14 34.09
CA HIS A 210 3.61 0.67 32.91
C HIS A 210 5.04 1.23 32.90
N ALA A 211 5.50 1.78 34.03
CA ALA A 211 6.86 2.28 34.17
C ALA A 211 7.94 1.20 33.96
N ALA A 212 7.67 -0.04 34.38
CA ALA A 212 8.58 -1.16 34.17
C ALA A 212 8.65 -1.62 32.69
N LEU A 213 7.62 -1.35 31.88
CA LEU A 213 7.56 -1.71 30.47
C LEU A 213 8.07 -0.61 29.55
N VAL A 214 8.01 0.64 29.98
CA VAL A 214 8.51 1.77 29.19
C VAL A 214 9.98 1.95 29.53
N ASP A 215 10.84 1.61 28.58
CA ASP A 215 12.25 1.94 28.65
C ASP A 215 12.37 3.48 28.59
N GLY A 216 12.55 4.11 29.76
CA GLY A 216 12.51 5.57 29.92
C GLY A 216 13.66 6.32 29.23
N HIS A 217 14.44 5.65 28.42
CA HIS A 217 15.51 6.21 27.62
C HIS A 217 14.99 6.62 26.25
N TRP A 218 14.25 7.73 26.19
CA TRP A 218 14.28 8.49 24.97
C TRP A 218 15.72 9.03 24.84
N PRO A 219 16.40 8.78 23.70
CA PRO A 219 17.71 9.38 23.45
C PRO A 219 17.50 10.85 23.11
N LEU A 220 17.12 11.62 24.12
CA LEU A 220 17.20 13.07 24.06
C LEU A 220 18.65 13.39 24.36
N SER A 221 19.36 14.00 23.43
CA SER A 221 20.53 14.76 23.77
C SER A 221 20.14 15.72 24.89
N GLU A 222 20.98 15.97 25.87
CA GLU A 222 20.72 16.85 27.02
C GLU A 222 20.22 18.27 26.63
N ILE A 223 20.19 18.60 25.35
CA ILE A 223 19.85 19.89 24.76
C ILE A 223 18.45 19.87 24.07
N GLU A 224 17.86 18.72 23.74
CA GLU A 224 16.58 18.66 23.05
C GLU A 224 15.38 18.58 24.03
N VAL A 225 14.67 19.69 24.16
CA VAL A 225 13.39 19.72 24.87
C VAL A 225 12.34 18.98 24.05
N HIS A 226 11.80 17.88 24.61
CA HIS A 226 10.68 17.19 23.97
C HIS A 226 9.41 18.06 24.04
N THR A 227 9.19 18.87 23.00
CA THR A 227 8.14 19.90 22.94
C THR A 227 6.75 19.39 23.36
N PRO A 228 6.23 18.24 22.87
CA PRO A 228 4.93 17.73 23.30
C PRO A 228 4.85 17.43 24.82
N LEU A 229 5.92 16.91 25.41
CA LEU A 229 5.96 16.62 26.85
C LEU A 229 5.98 17.92 27.67
N ALA A 230 6.80 18.90 27.27
CA ALA A 230 6.86 20.21 27.93
C ALA A 230 5.51 20.94 27.86
N ILE A 231 4.79 20.85 26.74
CA ILE A 231 3.45 21.42 26.60
C ILE A 231 2.46 20.68 27.52
N ALA A 232 2.51 19.34 27.57
CA ALA A 232 1.68 18.57 28.49
C ALA A 232 1.91 18.95 29.96
N GLU A 233 3.16 19.12 30.38
CA GLU A 233 3.50 19.59 31.73
C GLU A 233 3.01 21.02 31.97
N ALA A 234 3.14 21.91 31.01
CA ALA A 234 2.63 23.28 31.15
C ALA A 234 1.10 23.33 31.30
N LYS A 235 0.39 22.46 30.54
CA LYS A 235 -1.07 22.31 30.67
C LYS A 235 -1.46 21.75 32.05
N MET A 236 -0.72 20.76 32.55
CA MET A 236 -0.94 20.19 33.88
C MET A 236 -0.94 21.27 34.98
N ARG A 237 -0.06 22.27 34.87
CA ARG A 237 0.04 23.36 35.85
C ARG A 237 -1.14 24.34 35.84
N ARG A 238 -1.88 24.43 34.71
CA ARG A 238 -2.94 25.41 34.47
C ARG A 238 -4.35 24.91 34.73
N VAL A 239 -4.55 23.62 34.91
CA VAL A 239 -5.87 23.00 35.07
C VAL A 239 -6.02 22.40 36.46
N GLU A 240 -7.25 22.39 36.98
CA GLU A 240 -7.56 21.92 38.31
C GLU A 240 -8.06 20.48 38.35
N THR A 241 -8.66 19.99 37.23
CA THR A 241 -9.24 18.65 37.19
C THR A 241 -8.58 17.76 36.14
N LEU A 242 -8.49 16.46 36.45
CA LEU A 242 -7.94 15.46 35.55
C LEU A 242 -8.69 15.41 34.22
N GLU A 243 -10.02 15.49 34.24
CA GLU A 243 -10.84 15.45 33.05
C GLU A 243 -10.53 16.61 32.08
N THR A 244 -10.47 17.84 32.62
CA THR A 244 -10.10 19.04 31.85
C THR A 244 -8.69 18.92 31.29
N TYR A 245 -7.76 18.37 32.07
CA TYR A 245 -6.39 18.12 31.64
C TYR A 245 -6.35 17.16 30.46
N LEU A 246 -6.98 15.99 30.59
CA LEU A 246 -6.96 14.96 29.51
C LEU A 246 -7.64 15.43 28.24
N ASN A 247 -8.72 16.23 28.35
CA ASN A 247 -9.40 16.81 27.19
C ASN A 247 -8.57 17.89 26.49
N ALA A 248 -7.70 18.58 27.21
CA ALA A 248 -6.80 19.58 26.64
C ALA A 248 -5.58 18.99 25.92
N LEU A 249 -5.26 17.71 26.14
CA LEU A 249 -4.10 17.05 25.52
C LEU A 249 -4.37 16.63 24.08
N THR A 250 -3.46 16.96 23.18
CA THR A 250 -3.40 16.42 21.82
C THR A 250 -2.94 14.95 21.83
N LYS A 251 -3.11 14.24 20.72
CA LYS A 251 -2.62 12.86 20.58
C LYS A 251 -1.10 12.76 20.82
N ALA A 252 -0.33 13.70 20.28
CA ALA A 252 1.12 13.72 20.43
C ALA A 252 1.54 13.94 21.91
N GLU A 253 0.85 14.82 22.61
CA GLU A 253 1.10 15.09 24.05
C GLU A 253 0.73 13.90 24.92
N ARG A 254 -0.39 13.20 24.64
CA ARG A 254 -0.77 11.96 25.34
C ARG A 254 0.25 10.86 25.14
N MET A 255 0.77 10.70 23.92
CA MET A 255 1.82 9.72 23.65
C MET A 255 3.12 10.07 24.36
N ALA A 256 3.51 11.34 24.36
CA ALA A 256 4.69 11.81 25.08
C ALA A 256 4.57 11.55 26.59
N LEU A 257 3.39 11.80 27.16
CA LEU A 257 3.09 11.54 28.58
C LEU A 257 3.20 10.04 28.91
N LEU A 258 2.61 9.17 28.09
CA LEU A 258 2.70 7.72 28.26
C LEU A 258 4.14 7.18 28.17
N ASN A 259 4.98 7.83 27.38
CA ASN A 259 6.39 7.45 27.22
C ASN A 259 7.31 8.10 28.29
N SER A 260 6.77 8.87 29.23
CA SER A 260 7.52 9.47 30.33
C SER A 260 6.93 9.03 31.69
N PRO A 261 7.40 7.89 32.24
CA PRO A 261 6.87 7.35 33.49
C PRO A 261 6.91 8.34 34.66
N ASP A 262 8.00 9.12 34.75
CA ASP A 262 8.15 10.13 35.84
C ASP A 262 7.10 11.23 35.72
N THR A 263 6.85 11.73 34.51
CA THR A 263 5.82 12.76 34.32
C THR A 263 4.43 12.18 34.50
N LEU A 264 4.20 10.94 34.08
CA LEU A 264 2.93 10.25 34.27
C LEU A 264 2.61 10.08 35.78
N THR A 265 3.60 9.70 36.57
CA THR A 265 3.48 9.60 38.04
C THR A 265 3.16 10.96 38.64
N ARG A 266 3.87 12.02 38.26
CA ARG A 266 3.59 13.41 38.75
C ARG A 266 2.17 13.87 38.39
N VAL A 267 1.64 13.47 37.23
CA VAL A 267 0.25 13.75 36.85
C VAL A 267 -0.72 13.00 37.77
N ALA A 268 -0.45 11.72 38.05
CA ALA A 268 -1.27 10.92 38.95
C ALA A 268 -1.27 11.50 40.38
N ASP A 269 -0.13 11.84 40.93
CA ASP A 269 0.01 12.42 42.28
C ASP A 269 -0.72 13.77 42.40
N ARG A 270 -0.67 14.59 41.34
CA ARG A 270 -1.34 15.89 41.35
C ARG A 270 -2.86 15.82 41.39
N PHE A 271 -3.44 14.85 40.69
CA PHE A 271 -4.89 14.79 40.50
C PHE A 271 -5.59 13.72 41.37
N ASN A 272 -4.85 12.80 41.98
CA ASN A 272 -5.40 11.76 42.87
C ASN A 272 -5.08 12.03 44.35
N GLY A 273 -4.17 12.98 44.67
CA GLY A 273 -3.87 13.43 46.00
C GLY A 273 -4.74 14.63 46.37
#